data_81de346e92ef8068369fccd838b2de49
#
_entry.id   81de346e92ef8068369fccd838b2de49
#
_cell.length_a   1.000
_cell.length_b   1.000
_cell.length_c   1.000
_cell.angle_alpha   90.00
_cell.angle_beta   90.00
_cell.angle_gamma   90.00
#
_symmetry.space_group_name_H-M   'P 1'
#
loop_
_entity.id
_entity.type
_entity.pdbx_description
1 polymer ?
#
loop_
_entity_poly.entity_id
_entity_poly.type
_entity_poly.pdbx_seq_one_letter_code
_entity_poly.pdbx_strand_id
1 'polypeptide(L)'
;MLAGSLVISAWGGPKRLVHGVLGFQFTCGLALICVGLAMSIPVLACVAFAFFFGLPIINGSSQAILQRTVPLAMRGRVFAVTSTITGAMLPLAYTVAGPLADHVFEPAMATGGALVPLLGAFLGEGPGRGIALMFFIAGALTLLVTLLSTLYRPLRELEAQPQEAPSAEPAVSP
;
A
#
# COMPACT_ATOMS: atom_id res chain seq x y z
N MET A 1 -0.82 -13.02 -5.04
CA MET A 1 -2.06 -12.66 -4.32
C MET A 1 -2.73 -13.84 -3.64
N LEU A 2 -3.01 -14.99 -4.31
CA LEU A 2 -3.67 -16.16 -3.69
C LEU A 2 -2.95 -16.69 -2.44
N ALA A 3 -1.62 -16.78 -2.46
CA ALA A 3 -0.84 -17.21 -1.28
C ALA A 3 -1.03 -16.29 -0.08
N GLY A 4 -1.04 -14.97 -0.28
CA GLY A 4 -1.25 -13.99 0.80
C GLY A 4 -2.66 -14.07 1.39
N SER A 5 -3.70 -14.26 0.58
CA SER A 5 -5.07 -14.41 1.07
C SER A 5 -5.29 -15.72 1.83
N LEU A 6 -4.67 -16.82 1.40
CA LEU A 6 -4.69 -18.10 2.13
C LEU A 6 -4.01 -18.00 3.48
N VAL A 7 -2.87 -17.31 3.55
CA VAL A 7 -2.16 -17.08 4.82
C VAL A 7 -3.02 -16.26 5.80
N ILE A 8 -3.67 -15.19 5.32
CA ILE A 8 -4.58 -14.41 6.19
C ILE A 8 -5.75 -15.26 6.68
N SER A 9 -6.35 -16.06 5.78
CA SER A 9 -7.47 -16.93 6.13
C SER A 9 -7.09 -17.98 7.18
N ALA A 10 -5.88 -18.53 7.10
CA ALA A 10 -5.38 -19.53 8.03
C ALA A 10 -4.87 -18.92 9.36
N TRP A 11 -4.28 -17.71 9.29
CA TRP A 11 -3.62 -17.07 10.44
C TRP A 11 -4.55 -16.12 11.21
N GLY A 12 -5.69 -15.74 10.62
CA GLY A 12 -6.65 -14.81 11.22
C GLY A 12 -6.24 -13.34 11.19
N GLY A 13 -5.13 -13.01 10.51
CA GLY A 13 -4.59 -11.65 10.41
C GLY A 13 -3.80 -11.19 11.63
N PRO A 14 -3.16 -10.02 11.57
CA PRO A 14 -2.38 -9.48 12.67
C PRO A 14 -3.28 -9.11 13.84
N LYS A 15 -2.91 -9.53 15.06
CA LYS A 15 -3.64 -9.23 16.31
C LYS A 15 -3.79 -7.72 16.52
N ARG A 16 -2.81 -6.93 16.08
CA ARG A 16 -2.83 -5.47 16.07
C ARG A 16 -2.96 -5.00 14.62
N LEU A 17 -4.19 -4.73 14.20
CA LEU A 17 -4.52 -4.41 12.80
C LEU A 17 -3.76 -3.21 12.25
N VAL A 18 -3.66 -2.12 13.04
CA VAL A 18 -2.97 -0.89 12.61
C VAL A 18 -1.47 -1.15 12.44
N HIS A 19 -0.82 -1.80 13.40
CA HIS A 19 0.61 -2.15 13.27
C HIS A 19 0.85 -3.15 12.14
N GLY A 20 -0.08 -4.07 11.91
CA GLY A 20 -0.02 -4.99 10.77
C GLY A 20 -0.06 -4.26 9.44
N VAL A 21 -1.02 -3.34 9.25
CA VAL A 21 -1.12 -2.51 8.04
C VAL A 21 0.16 -1.70 7.84
N LEU A 22 0.62 -0.98 8.86
CA LEU A 22 1.81 -0.13 8.76
C LEU A 22 3.07 -0.94 8.47
N GLY A 23 3.25 -2.10 9.11
CA GLY A 23 4.41 -2.98 8.88
C GLY A 23 4.43 -3.54 7.45
N PHE A 24 3.30 -4.05 6.96
CA PHE A 24 3.21 -4.54 5.59
C PHE A 24 3.28 -3.42 4.55
N GLN A 25 2.73 -2.23 4.84
CA GLN A 25 2.85 -1.06 3.97
C GLN A 25 4.29 -0.58 3.88
N PHE A 26 5.03 -0.60 5.00
CA PHE A 26 6.47 -0.32 5.01
C PHE A 26 7.22 -1.32 4.12
N THR A 27 6.94 -2.61 4.25
CA THR A 27 7.53 -3.65 3.40
C THR A 27 7.22 -3.44 1.92
N CYS A 28 5.97 -3.07 1.59
CA CYS A 28 5.59 -2.74 0.21
C CYS A 28 6.31 -1.51 -0.33
N GLY A 29 6.48 -0.46 0.48
CA GLY A 29 7.23 0.74 0.10
C GLY A 29 8.71 0.42 -0.17
N LEU A 30 9.33 -0.39 0.69
CA LEU A 30 10.69 -0.86 0.50
C LEU A 30 10.81 -1.73 -0.77
N ALA A 31 9.85 -2.62 -0.99
CA ALA A 31 9.78 -3.45 -2.19
C ALA A 31 9.73 -2.59 -3.47
N LEU A 32 8.92 -1.54 -3.51
CA LEU A 32 8.85 -0.62 -4.65
C LEU A 32 10.18 0.08 -4.92
N ILE A 33 10.88 0.53 -3.87
CA ILE A 33 12.23 1.10 -4.01
C ILE A 33 13.19 0.07 -4.58
N CYS A 34 13.16 -1.16 -4.05
CA CYS A 34 14.00 -2.25 -4.56
C CYS A 34 13.71 -2.61 -6.02
N VAL A 35 12.44 -2.53 -6.46
CA VAL A 35 12.08 -2.67 -7.89
C VAL A 35 12.77 -1.61 -8.73
N GLY A 36 12.75 -0.35 -8.30
CA GLY A 36 13.43 0.74 -8.98
C GLY A 36 14.95 0.54 -9.07
N LEU A 37 15.57 -0.08 -8.07
CA LEU A 37 17.01 -0.36 -8.02
C LEU A 37 17.40 -1.69 -8.66
N ALA A 38 16.44 -2.60 -8.94
CA ALA A 38 16.71 -3.94 -9.40
C ALA A 38 17.31 -3.94 -10.82
N MET A 39 18.47 -4.54 -10.95
CA MET A 39 19.18 -4.73 -12.23
C MET A 39 19.05 -6.17 -12.76
N SER A 40 18.44 -7.09 -12.00
CA SER A 40 18.31 -8.48 -12.38
C SER A 40 16.89 -9.00 -12.27
N ILE A 41 16.47 -9.82 -13.23
CA ILE A 41 15.13 -10.42 -13.29
C ILE A 41 14.76 -11.23 -12.01
N PRO A 42 15.66 -12.08 -11.45
CA PRO A 42 15.29 -12.86 -10.27
C PRO A 42 15.05 -11.97 -9.03
N VAL A 43 15.80 -10.89 -8.85
CA VAL A 43 15.57 -9.92 -7.77
C VAL A 43 14.22 -9.24 -7.97
N LEU A 44 13.93 -8.81 -9.20
CA LEU A 44 12.63 -8.21 -9.53
C LEU A 44 11.46 -9.17 -9.22
N ALA A 45 11.59 -10.45 -9.57
CA ALA A 45 10.58 -11.46 -9.29
C ALA A 45 10.36 -11.66 -7.77
N CYS A 46 11.44 -11.74 -6.98
CA CYS A 46 11.34 -11.88 -5.52
C CYS A 46 10.66 -10.67 -4.89
N VAL A 47 11.03 -9.47 -5.31
CA VAL A 47 10.46 -8.22 -4.78
C VAL A 47 9.00 -8.08 -5.20
N ALA A 48 8.66 -8.37 -6.45
CA ALA A 48 7.28 -8.40 -6.92
C ALA A 48 6.44 -9.41 -6.13
N PHE A 49 6.99 -10.60 -5.87
CA PHE A 49 6.31 -11.59 -5.03
C PHE A 49 6.01 -11.05 -3.62
N ALA A 50 7.01 -10.46 -2.95
CA ALA A 50 6.84 -9.87 -1.63
C ALA A 50 5.78 -8.76 -1.62
N PHE A 51 5.78 -7.89 -2.64
CA PHE A 51 4.78 -6.84 -2.82
C PHE A 51 3.37 -7.42 -2.97
N PHE A 52 3.16 -8.32 -3.92
CA PHE A 52 1.86 -8.95 -4.16
C PHE A 52 1.40 -9.85 -3.01
N PHE A 53 2.32 -10.37 -2.21
CA PHE A 53 2.00 -11.09 -0.98
C PHE A 53 1.46 -10.16 0.12
N GLY A 54 2.02 -8.97 0.26
CA GLY A 54 1.62 -7.99 1.27
C GLY A 54 0.27 -7.31 0.98
N LEU A 55 -0.11 -7.14 -0.29
CA LEU A 55 -1.34 -6.42 -0.67
C LEU A 55 -2.63 -6.99 -0.05
N PRO A 56 -2.91 -8.31 -0.06
CA PRO A 56 -4.10 -8.85 0.58
C PRO A 56 -4.13 -8.58 2.09
N ILE A 57 -2.96 -8.58 2.75
CA ILE A 57 -2.84 -8.32 4.19
C ILE A 57 -3.21 -6.88 4.50
N ILE A 58 -2.69 -5.93 3.72
CA ILE A 58 -3.02 -4.50 3.86
C ILE A 58 -4.52 -4.27 3.62
N ASN A 59 -5.04 -4.79 2.50
CA ASN A 59 -6.44 -4.60 2.12
C ASN A 59 -7.40 -5.26 3.14
N GLY A 60 -7.14 -6.49 3.55
CA GLY A 60 -7.94 -7.21 4.53
C GLY A 60 -7.95 -6.52 5.89
N SER A 61 -6.79 -6.11 6.37
CA SER A 61 -6.66 -5.39 7.65
C SER A 61 -7.32 -4.00 7.60
N SER A 62 -7.18 -3.28 6.49
CA SER A 62 -7.85 -1.97 6.30
C SER A 62 -9.37 -2.11 6.28
N GLN A 63 -9.90 -3.13 5.61
CA GLN A 63 -11.33 -3.46 5.61
C GLN A 63 -11.81 -3.82 7.02
N ALA A 64 -11.03 -4.59 7.78
CA ALA A 64 -11.36 -4.96 9.15
C ALA A 64 -11.39 -3.73 10.08
N ILE A 65 -10.44 -2.80 9.94
CA ILE A 65 -10.43 -1.54 10.68
C ILE A 65 -11.68 -0.72 10.35
N LEU A 66 -12.02 -0.57 9.07
CA LEU A 66 -13.18 0.17 8.63
C LEU A 66 -14.49 -0.42 9.18
N GLN A 67 -14.61 -1.76 9.18
CA GLN A 67 -15.76 -2.45 9.75
C GLN A 67 -15.90 -2.27 11.27
N ARG A 68 -14.81 -2.11 11.99
CA ARG A 68 -14.83 -1.89 13.44
C ARG A 68 -15.15 -0.44 13.81
N THR A 69 -14.67 0.51 13.00
CA THR A 69 -14.79 1.94 13.29
C THR A 69 -16.13 2.53 12.85
N VAL A 70 -16.76 1.97 11.79
CA VAL A 70 -17.98 2.52 11.22
C VAL A 70 -19.22 1.85 11.82
N PRO A 71 -20.20 2.62 12.37
CA PRO A 71 -21.46 2.10 12.85
C PRO A 71 -22.24 1.32 11.77
N LEU A 72 -22.95 0.26 12.17
CA LEU A 72 -23.67 -0.63 11.24
C LEU A 72 -24.60 0.12 10.28
N ALA A 73 -25.31 1.14 10.76
CA ALA A 73 -26.25 1.92 9.97
C ALA A 73 -25.57 2.70 8.80
N MET A 74 -24.28 3.01 8.90
CA MET A 74 -23.55 3.80 7.91
C MET A 74 -22.56 2.96 7.08
N ARG A 75 -22.33 1.71 7.43
CA ARG A 75 -21.33 0.85 6.75
C ARG A 75 -21.52 0.82 5.24
N GLY A 76 -22.75 0.56 4.78
CA GLY A 76 -23.02 0.48 3.34
C GLY A 76 -22.63 1.75 2.58
N ARG A 77 -22.95 2.91 3.14
CA ARG A 77 -22.61 4.22 2.51
C ARG A 77 -21.08 4.45 2.49
N VAL A 78 -20.41 4.19 3.60
CA VAL A 78 -18.95 4.39 3.71
C VAL A 78 -18.23 3.43 2.77
N PHE A 79 -18.61 2.14 2.74
CA PHE A 79 -18.03 1.17 1.82
C PHE A 79 -18.28 1.54 0.35
N ALA A 80 -19.48 1.98 0.00
CA ALA A 80 -19.80 2.41 -1.36
C ALA A 80 -18.92 3.59 -1.79
N VAL A 81 -18.81 4.63 -0.96
CA VAL A 81 -17.97 5.79 -1.24
C VAL A 81 -16.50 5.39 -1.37
N THR A 82 -15.98 4.60 -0.44
CA THR A 82 -14.58 4.13 -0.48
C THR A 82 -14.31 3.32 -1.75
N SER A 83 -15.19 2.38 -2.09
CA SER A 83 -15.05 1.56 -3.31
C SER A 83 -15.14 2.39 -4.58
N THR A 84 -16.02 3.39 -4.63
CA THR A 84 -16.15 4.29 -5.78
C THR A 84 -14.88 5.12 -5.97
N ILE A 85 -14.36 5.72 -4.90
CA ILE A 85 -13.12 6.51 -4.96
C ILE A 85 -11.94 5.62 -5.38
N THR A 86 -11.77 4.48 -4.74
CA THR A 86 -10.67 3.56 -5.06
C THR A 86 -10.78 3.03 -6.49
N GLY A 87 -12.00 2.67 -6.92
CA GLY A 87 -12.26 2.19 -8.28
C GLY A 87 -12.03 3.25 -9.35
N ALA A 88 -12.36 4.52 -9.08
CA ALA A 88 -12.12 5.62 -10.00
C ALA A 88 -10.63 5.99 -10.11
N MET A 89 -9.85 5.79 -9.04
CA MET A 89 -8.41 6.07 -9.05
C MET A 89 -7.64 5.14 -9.98
N LEU A 90 -8.10 3.91 -10.20
CA LEU A 90 -7.39 2.93 -11.01
C LEU A 90 -7.28 3.32 -12.50
N PRO A 91 -8.39 3.61 -13.22
CA PRO A 91 -8.29 4.09 -14.61
C PRO A 91 -7.57 5.42 -14.72
N LEU A 92 -7.74 6.33 -13.74
CA LEU A 92 -7.01 7.59 -13.71
C LEU A 92 -5.50 7.35 -13.61
N ALA A 93 -5.07 6.45 -12.72
CA ALA A 93 -3.67 6.09 -12.58
C ALA A 93 -3.08 5.52 -13.88
N TYR A 94 -3.80 4.64 -14.58
CA TYR A 94 -3.35 4.09 -15.86
C TYR A 94 -3.24 5.16 -16.95
N THR A 95 -4.19 6.10 -16.99
CA THR A 95 -4.19 7.18 -17.99
C THR A 95 -3.01 8.14 -17.78
N VAL A 96 -2.62 8.38 -16.52
CA VAL A 96 -1.55 9.33 -16.18
C VAL A 96 -0.18 8.67 -16.17
N ALA A 97 -0.07 7.42 -15.72
CA ALA A 97 1.21 6.75 -15.51
C ALA A 97 2.02 6.56 -16.81
N GLY A 98 1.36 6.19 -17.91
CA GLY A 98 2.02 6.01 -19.21
C GLY A 98 2.66 7.32 -19.72
N PRO A 99 1.87 8.38 -19.96
CA PRO A 99 2.43 9.67 -20.39
C PRO A 99 3.46 10.25 -19.43
N LEU A 100 3.29 10.05 -18.13
CA LEU A 100 4.26 10.52 -17.12
C LEU A 100 5.59 9.77 -17.25
N ALA A 101 5.53 8.45 -17.48
CA ALA A 101 6.72 7.65 -17.73
C ALA A 101 7.44 8.13 -19.00
N ASP A 102 6.73 8.19 -20.12
CA ASP A 102 7.32 8.40 -21.46
C ASP A 102 7.79 9.83 -21.70
N HIS A 103 7.06 10.83 -21.19
CA HIS A 103 7.32 12.24 -21.49
C HIS A 103 8.06 13.00 -20.40
N VAL A 104 8.06 12.47 -19.16
CA VAL A 104 8.71 13.15 -18.02
C VAL A 104 9.87 12.36 -17.48
N PHE A 105 9.64 11.14 -17.05
CA PHE A 105 10.66 10.37 -16.34
C PHE A 105 11.69 9.73 -17.27
N GLU A 106 11.28 9.22 -18.43
CA GLU A 106 12.20 8.60 -19.38
C GLU A 106 13.19 9.63 -19.96
N PRO A 107 12.77 10.82 -20.43
CA PRO A 107 13.71 11.86 -20.85
C PRO A 107 14.61 12.38 -19.73
N ALA A 108 14.10 12.43 -18.49
CA ALA A 108 14.88 12.90 -17.33
C ALA A 108 16.02 11.93 -16.94
N MET A 109 15.86 10.63 -17.23
CA MET A 109 16.85 9.58 -16.96
C MET A 109 17.56 9.05 -18.21
N ALA A 110 17.25 9.61 -19.39
CA ALA A 110 18.02 9.33 -20.61
C ALA A 110 19.48 9.77 -20.45
N THR A 111 20.38 9.22 -21.27
CA THR A 111 21.79 9.58 -21.28
C THR A 111 21.98 11.09 -21.43
N GLY A 112 22.51 11.75 -20.42
CA GLY A 112 22.60 13.22 -20.36
C GLY A 112 21.33 13.92 -19.87
N GLY A 113 20.32 13.19 -19.38
CA GLY A 113 19.09 13.74 -18.80
C GLY A 113 19.32 14.54 -17.51
N ALA A 114 18.37 15.40 -17.19
CA ALA A 114 18.48 16.36 -16.09
C ALA A 114 18.67 15.73 -14.70
N LEU A 115 18.16 14.50 -14.48
CA LEU A 115 18.22 13.80 -13.19
C LEU A 115 19.39 12.79 -13.11
N VAL A 116 20.08 12.51 -14.21
CA VAL A 116 21.22 11.61 -14.25
C VAL A 116 22.36 12.05 -13.31
N PRO A 117 22.76 13.33 -13.21
CA PRO A 117 23.81 13.75 -12.28
C PRO A 117 23.47 13.49 -10.82
N LEU A 118 22.17 13.48 -10.46
CA LEU A 118 21.70 13.31 -9.08
C LEU A 118 21.39 11.85 -8.73
N LEU A 119 20.75 11.14 -9.63
CA LEU A 119 20.18 9.80 -9.37
C LEU A 119 20.81 8.70 -10.23
N GLY A 120 21.56 9.05 -11.26
CA GLY A 120 22.15 8.08 -12.17
C GLY A 120 23.15 7.13 -11.50
N ALA A 121 23.83 7.58 -10.44
CA ALA A 121 24.72 6.72 -9.64
C ALA A 121 23.97 5.58 -8.95
N PHE A 122 22.69 5.76 -8.59
CA PHE A 122 21.87 4.78 -7.88
C PHE A 122 20.95 3.99 -8.80
N LEU A 123 20.25 4.68 -9.71
CA LEU A 123 19.29 4.07 -10.61
C LEU A 123 19.87 3.67 -11.97
N GLY A 124 21.06 4.14 -12.31
CA GLY A 124 21.63 4.00 -13.65
C GLY A 124 21.04 5.02 -14.63
N GLU A 125 21.55 5.02 -15.86
CA GLU A 125 21.09 5.85 -16.96
C GLU A 125 20.71 4.99 -18.18
N GLY A 126 19.81 5.49 -19.04
CA GLY A 126 19.41 4.83 -20.27
C GLY A 126 17.95 4.38 -20.30
N PRO A 127 17.54 3.63 -21.34
CA PRO A 127 16.14 3.23 -21.54
C PRO A 127 15.60 2.38 -20.40
N GLY A 128 14.35 2.66 -19.99
CA GLY A 128 13.66 1.98 -18.89
C GLY A 128 13.98 2.55 -17.50
N ARG A 129 14.91 3.47 -17.37
CA ARG A 129 15.30 4.06 -16.08
C ARG A 129 14.29 5.10 -15.58
N GLY A 130 13.52 5.69 -16.47
CA GLY A 130 12.38 6.54 -16.11
C GLY A 130 11.32 5.76 -15.32
N ILE A 131 11.00 4.54 -15.74
CA ILE A 131 10.09 3.65 -15.02
C ILE A 131 10.66 3.25 -13.66
N ALA A 132 11.96 2.96 -13.58
CA ALA A 132 12.67 2.68 -12.34
C ALA A 132 12.56 3.86 -11.34
N LEU A 133 12.72 5.09 -11.84
CA LEU A 133 12.52 6.31 -11.04
C LEU A 133 11.08 6.46 -10.55
N MET A 134 10.07 6.13 -11.36
CA MET A 134 8.67 6.14 -10.92
C MET A 134 8.43 5.18 -9.75
N PHE A 135 8.95 3.95 -9.82
CA PHE A 135 8.85 3.00 -8.72
C PHE A 135 9.57 3.47 -7.48
N PHE A 136 10.75 4.07 -7.64
CA PHE A 136 11.51 4.63 -6.54
C PHE A 136 10.74 5.76 -5.83
N ILE A 137 10.17 6.70 -6.58
CA ILE A 137 9.37 7.81 -6.04
C ILE A 137 8.10 7.26 -5.36
N ALA A 138 7.40 6.33 -5.99
CA ALA A 138 6.19 5.72 -5.40
C ALA A 138 6.52 4.99 -4.09
N GLY A 139 7.62 4.26 -4.04
CA GLY A 139 8.10 3.60 -2.84
C GLY A 139 8.49 4.59 -1.74
N ALA A 140 9.22 5.66 -2.08
CA ALA A 140 9.62 6.71 -1.15
C ALA A 140 8.39 7.44 -0.57
N LEU A 141 7.40 7.77 -1.40
CA LEU A 141 6.12 8.35 -0.96
C LEU A 141 5.36 7.39 -0.03
N THR A 142 5.32 6.11 -0.35
CA THR A 142 4.66 5.10 0.49
C THR A 142 5.35 5.00 1.85
N LEU A 143 6.68 5.00 1.90
CA LEU A 143 7.44 5.01 3.15
C LEU A 143 7.20 6.30 3.95
N LEU A 144 7.19 7.45 3.28
CA LEU A 144 6.93 8.75 3.92
C LEU A 144 5.54 8.77 4.57
N VAL A 145 4.50 8.35 3.83
CA VAL A 145 3.13 8.27 4.35
C VAL A 145 3.05 7.28 5.51
N THR A 146 3.71 6.13 5.41
CA THR A 146 3.75 5.14 6.49
C THR A 146 4.42 5.72 7.74
N LEU A 147 5.55 6.40 7.57
CA LEU A 147 6.26 7.04 8.67
C LEU A 147 5.41 8.14 9.34
N LEU A 148 4.79 9.01 8.54
CA LEU A 148 3.87 10.02 9.06
C LEU A 148 2.69 9.39 9.81
N SER A 149 2.15 8.29 9.30
CA SER A 149 1.06 7.56 9.94
C SER A 149 1.49 6.94 11.28
N THR A 150 2.75 6.47 11.40
CA THR A 150 3.27 5.96 12.69
C THR A 150 3.46 7.07 13.74
N LEU A 151 3.74 8.29 13.30
CA LEU A 151 3.89 9.45 14.17
C LEU A 151 2.53 10.01 14.63
N TYR A 152 1.46 9.71 13.91
CA TYR A 152 0.12 10.23 14.20
C TYR A 152 -0.54 9.45 15.35
N ARG A 153 -0.54 10.07 16.53
CA ARG A 153 -1.07 9.46 17.78
C ARG A 153 -2.48 8.89 17.72
N PRO A 154 -3.49 9.54 17.07
CA PRO A 154 -4.84 9.02 17.03
C PRO A 154 -5.00 7.63 16.40
N LEU A 155 -4.13 7.26 15.44
CA LEU A 155 -4.13 5.92 14.85
C LEU A 155 -3.71 4.83 15.84
N ARG A 156 -2.86 5.16 16.80
CA ARG A 156 -2.41 4.24 17.85
C ARG A 156 -3.50 4.03 18.92
N GLU A 157 -4.34 5.02 19.14
CA GLU A 157 -5.44 4.96 20.11
C GLU A 157 -6.61 4.11 19.62
N LEU A 158 -6.80 3.97 18.30
CA LEU A 158 -7.81 3.05 17.73
C LEU A 158 -7.55 1.58 18.08
N GLU A 159 -6.31 1.21 18.40
CA GLU A 159 -5.97 -0.14 18.89
C GLU A 159 -6.20 -0.31 20.40
N ALA A 160 -6.23 0.78 21.15
CA ALA A 160 -6.35 0.77 22.60
C ALA A 160 -7.83 0.64 23.08
N GLN A 161 -8.79 0.83 22.15
CA GLN A 161 -10.20 0.63 22.52
C GLN A 161 -10.47 -0.87 22.67
N PRO A 162 -10.81 -1.34 23.89
CA PRO A 162 -11.22 -2.71 24.09
C PRO A 162 -12.41 -2.99 23.21
N GLN A 163 -12.43 -4.15 22.57
CA GLN A 163 -13.58 -4.66 21.86
C GLN A 163 -14.73 -4.73 22.88
N GLU A 164 -15.60 -3.73 22.90
CA GLU A 164 -16.87 -3.87 23.62
C GLU A 164 -17.52 -5.12 23.06
N ALA A 165 -17.54 -6.16 23.90
CA ALA A 165 -18.32 -7.36 23.63
C ALA A 165 -19.73 -6.89 23.23
N PRO A 166 -20.35 -7.50 22.20
CA PRO A 166 -21.75 -7.20 21.89
C PRO A 166 -22.50 -7.26 23.20
N SER A 167 -23.02 -6.11 23.65
CA SER A 167 -23.85 -6.06 24.84
C SER A 167 -24.89 -7.16 24.68
N ALA A 168 -24.81 -8.16 25.55
CA ALA A 168 -25.75 -9.24 25.59
C ALA A 168 -27.14 -8.58 25.57
N GLU A 169 -27.88 -8.80 24.51
CA GLU A 169 -29.26 -8.41 24.38
C GLU A 169 -29.98 -8.90 25.64
N PRO A 170 -30.60 -8.03 26.43
CA PRO A 170 -31.28 -8.49 27.64
C PRO A 170 -32.26 -9.57 27.22
N ALA A 171 -32.04 -10.77 27.74
CA ALA A 171 -32.92 -11.90 27.53
C ALA A 171 -34.34 -11.44 27.84
N VAL A 172 -35.15 -11.34 26.79
CA VAL A 172 -36.61 -11.12 26.93
C VAL A 172 -37.12 -12.35 27.67
N SER A 173 -37.30 -12.20 28.96
CA SER A 173 -38.00 -13.20 29.78
C SER A 173 -39.44 -13.31 29.32
N PRO A 174 -39.98 -14.53 29.25
CA PRO A 174 -41.34 -14.84 28.79
C PRO A 174 -42.40 -14.25 29.68
#